data_72b691f4f1158c64144bbfab2948a224
#
_entry.id   72b691f4f1158c64144bbfab2948a224
#
_cell.length_a   1.000
_cell.length_b   1.000
_cell.length_c   1.000
_cell.angle_alpha   90.00
_cell.angle_beta   90.00
_cell.angle_gamma   90.00
#
_symmetry.space_group_name_H-M   'P 1'
#
loop_
_entity.id
_entity.type
_entity.pdbx_description
1 polymer ?
#
loop_
_entity_poly.entity_id
_entity_poly.type
_entity_poly.pdbx_seq_one_letter_code
_entity_poly.pdbx_strand_id
1 'polypeptide(L)'
;MLLPSTLQRNNGWKLILALLFLLSLQSLCLAQPQPDDSVLFREGEILLAKGDTEKALWRFKRLLTEFPKSPLLNEAKFRMGVCYTQLKRPQDAIRILNELIPTFLSPSRMVQVFDLLGDNHLELKDRVTALHWYGKGLLVPNQPNEDLKRKLKSILDAFDTEEELKSIESLYRGAYAGGYAKLKLAQLAKRQGNDILANRFLAELEKEYRGMDYMAQVKELSESIPLSAKSKYAVGVILPLSGVHRPFGERALQGIQCAIKEADSPLISLAVRDSKGSPLEAEKAVEELVNREKVIAIIGPLLSTDVDRAAKKAQQLKIPLLTFSQKELPSGKGDFVFQDSLTPYEQIQTLTDYAIKELDLHTFAVFYPNSPYGLYFKNLFQQEIARKGGKLTGTVVYQEDQTDFSQEIKTFFKIETTEKYDSGKKKDEEFKAAISAQALFIPDAHDRVGTILSQMAYYDIKGLTFLGNSAWNGPGLISIGGKGAEGSIFVDAFFKKARSPSVARFVEEFRKAYQRDPETLEALTYDGAKFIREILVSKSVLSPLQLQEELQQIKNFQGVSGLSGFGEDGKAIRTLSVLKVNKGEIEQIGE
;
A
#
# COMPACT_ATOMS: atom_id res chain seq x y z
N MET A 1 80.96 103.58 54.89
CA MET A 1 82.30 102.94 55.02
C MET A 1 82.10 101.51 55.50
N LEU A 2 82.54 100.57 54.66
CA LEU A 2 82.96 99.24 55.00
C LEU A 2 81.92 98.18 55.39
N LEU A 3 81.79 97.30 54.48
CA LEU A 3 81.59 95.84 54.51
C LEU A 3 82.24 95.10 55.70
N PRO A 4 81.96 93.76 56.02
CA PRO A 4 81.45 92.66 55.16
C PRO A 4 80.62 91.56 55.93
N SER A 5 79.95 90.69 55.12
CA SER A 5 79.99 89.18 55.01
C SER A 5 79.53 88.40 56.26
N THR A 6 78.82 87.30 56.14
CA THR A 6 79.06 86.05 55.45
C THR A 6 77.77 85.20 55.41
N LEU A 7 77.50 84.57 54.26
CA LEU A 7 76.48 83.54 54.03
C LEU A 7 76.90 82.20 54.62
N GLN A 8 76.13 81.65 55.52
CA GLN A 8 76.17 80.24 55.84
C GLN A 8 75.11 79.44 54.99
N ARG A 9 75.55 78.61 54.10
CA ARG A 9 74.84 77.68 53.22
C ARG A 9 74.12 76.65 54.08
N ASN A 10 72.80 76.70 54.14
CA ASN A 10 71.94 75.70 54.77
C ASN A 10 71.72 74.49 53.82
N ASN A 11 72.33 73.30 54.15
CA ASN A 11 72.21 72.03 53.34
C ASN A 11 70.80 71.35 53.48
N GLY A 12 69.87 72.01 54.07
CA GLY A 12 68.49 71.44 54.28
C GLY A 12 67.70 71.15 52.99
N TRP A 13 67.97 71.95 51.95
CA TRP A 13 67.23 71.80 50.69
C TRP A 13 67.58 70.55 49.82
N LYS A 14 68.81 70.09 49.99
CA LYS A 14 69.24 68.82 49.29
C LYS A 14 68.59 67.62 49.95
N LEU A 15 68.37 67.63 51.27
CA LEU A 15 67.70 66.49 51.93
C LEU A 15 66.16 66.52 51.61
N ILE A 16 65.51 67.65 51.47
CA ILE A 16 64.11 67.75 51.09
C ILE A 16 63.89 67.33 49.62
N LEU A 17 64.81 67.76 48.75
CA LEU A 17 64.78 67.29 47.34
C LEU A 17 65.09 65.79 47.20
N ALA A 18 65.96 65.27 48.00
CA ALA A 18 66.28 63.82 48.04
C ALA A 18 65.08 63.01 48.62
N LEU A 19 64.37 63.51 49.64
CA LEU A 19 63.17 62.90 50.20
C LEU A 19 62.00 62.98 49.23
N LEU A 20 61.82 64.14 48.55
CA LEU A 20 60.78 64.29 47.51
C LEU A 20 61.07 63.41 46.28
N PHE A 21 62.35 63.21 45.91
CA PHE A 21 62.73 62.31 44.82
C PHE A 21 62.57 60.83 45.22
N LEU A 22 62.84 60.46 46.51
CA LEU A 22 62.56 59.13 47.04
C LEU A 22 61.05 58.83 47.18
N LEU A 23 60.26 59.84 47.60
CA LEU A 23 58.77 59.73 47.62
C LEU A 23 58.18 59.67 46.21
N SER A 24 58.78 60.36 45.22
CA SER A 24 58.33 60.24 43.79
C SER A 24 58.81 58.93 43.19
N LEU A 25 59.93 58.33 43.58
CA LEU A 25 60.36 57.00 43.16
C LEU A 25 59.51 55.88 43.83
N GLN A 26 59.01 56.09 45.08
CA GLN A 26 58.09 55.14 45.70
C GLN A 26 56.68 55.23 45.12
N SER A 27 56.21 56.36 44.57
CA SER A 27 54.95 56.48 43.85
C SER A 27 55.07 56.05 42.39
N LEU A 28 56.28 55.87 41.81
CA LEU A 28 56.50 55.33 40.48
C LEU A 28 56.65 53.79 40.45
N CYS A 29 56.78 53.15 41.62
CA CYS A 29 57.00 51.73 41.75
C CYS A 29 55.79 51.03 42.38
N LEU A 30 54.60 51.00 41.75
CA LEU A 30 53.50 50.08 42.03
C LEU A 30 52.18 50.56 41.49
N ALA A 31 52.11 51.18 40.33
CA ALA A 31 50.93 51.14 39.53
C ALA A 31 51.14 50.08 38.43
N GLN A 32 51.15 48.81 38.81
CA GLN A 32 50.73 47.81 37.82
C GLN A 32 49.31 48.24 37.40
N PRO A 33 49.03 48.40 36.08
CA PRO A 33 47.69 48.69 35.66
C PRO A 33 46.78 47.64 36.28
N GLN A 34 45.81 48.04 37.08
CA GLN A 34 44.78 47.10 37.58
C GLN A 34 44.24 46.39 36.35
N PRO A 35 44.27 45.07 36.32
CA PRO A 35 43.78 44.37 35.14
C PRO A 35 42.33 44.76 34.93
N ASP A 36 42.04 45.36 33.77
CA ASP A 36 40.69 45.59 33.26
C ASP A 36 39.98 44.23 33.13
N ASP A 37 38.64 44.21 33.26
CA ASP A 37 37.82 42.98 33.11
C ASP A 37 38.09 42.27 31.79
N SER A 38 38.28 43.04 30.71
CA SER A 38 38.59 42.50 29.36
C SER A 38 39.97 41.85 29.30
N VAL A 39 40.98 42.32 30.10
CA VAL A 39 42.30 41.74 30.20
C VAL A 39 42.23 40.39 30.92
N LEU A 40 41.55 40.31 32.06
CA LEU A 40 41.36 39.06 32.80
C LEU A 40 40.61 38.02 31.97
N PHE A 41 39.60 38.45 31.24
CA PHE A 41 38.86 37.54 30.34
C PHE A 41 39.76 37.00 29.24
N ARG A 42 40.51 37.87 28.55
CA ARG A 42 41.39 37.47 27.46
C ARG A 42 42.52 36.55 27.94
N GLU A 43 43.12 36.84 29.10
CA GLU A 43 44.14 35.96 29.72
C GLU A 43 43.53 34.57 30.03
N GLY A 44 42.32 34.52 30.56
CA GLY A 44 41.56 33.29 30.79
C GLY A 44 41.36 32.49 29.52
N GLU A 45 40.95 33.14 28.41
CA GLU A 45 40.79 32.49 27.09
C GLU A 45 42.12 31.91 26.56
N ILE A 46 43.23 32.68 26.66
CA ILE A 46 44.52 32.22 26.22
C ILE A 46 45.00 31.00 27.02
N LEU A 47 44.78 31.02 28.32
CA LEU A 47 45.14 29.90 29.20
C LEU A 47 44.29 28.65 28.90
N LEU A 48 43.00 28.84 28.69
CA LEU A 48 42.09 27.75 28.32
C LEU A 48 42.48 27.13 26.99
N ALA A 49 42.81 27.95 25.99
CA ALA A 49 43.27 27.49 24.69
C ALA A 49 44.62 26.73 24.75
N LYS A 50 45.49 27.05 25.73
CA LYS A 50 46.75 26.32 25.99
C LYS A 50 46.55 25.04 26.82
N GLY A 51 45.35 24.75 27.30
CA GLY A 51 45.08 23.61 28.19
C GLY A 51 45.37 23.86 29.67
N ASP A 52 45.81 25.08 30.05
CA ASP A 52 46.04 25.46 31.45
C ASP A 52 44.71 25.77 32.16
N THR A 53 43.81 24.78 32.21
CA THR A 53 42.39 24.95 32.62
C THR A 53 42.24 25.48 34.05
N GLU A 54 43.09 25.07 35.01
CA GLU A 54 43.00 25.58 36.38
C GLU A 54 43.39 27.06 36.48
N LYS A 55 44.42 27.49 35.75
CA LYS A 55 44.82 28.91 35.74
C LYS A 55 43.76 29.77 35.01
N ALA A 56 43.16 29.23 33.93
CA ALA A 56 42.06 29.88 33.23
C ALA A 56 40.87 30.10 34.19
N LEU A 57 40.48 29.03 34.91
CA LEU A 57 39.38 29.09 35.91
C LEU A 57 39.65 30.15 36.98
N TRP A 58 40.91 30.27 37.43
CA TRP A 58 41.30 31.30 38.42
C TRP A 58 41.12 32.73 37.85
N ARG A 59 41.48 32.96 36.57
CA ARG A 59 41.28 34.27 35.92
C ARG A 59 39.82 34.64 35.81
N PHE A 60 38.98 33.70 35.39
CA PHE A 60 37.51 33.94 35.29
C PHE A 60 36.88 34.17 36.68
N LYS A 61 37.32 33.45 37.74
CA LYS A 61 36.86 33.71 39.12
C LYS A 61 37.24 35.10 39.60
N ARG A 62 38.48 35.54 39.36
CA ARG A 62 38.91 36.88 39.69
C ARG A 62 38.03 37.93 39.00
N LEU A 63 37.71 37.75 37.72
CA LEU A 63 36.81 38.66 37.00
C LEU A 63 35.47 38.79 37.71
N LEU A 64 34.84 37.68 38.12
CA LEU A 64 33.57 37.72 38.85
C LEU A 64 33.66 38.45 40.17
N THR A 65 34.80 38.32 40.90
CA THR A 65 34.99 38.90 42.22
C THR A 65 35.39 40.38 42.16
N GLU A 66 36.28 40.72 41.24
CA GLU A 66 36.87 42.07 41.14
C GLU A 66 35.97 43.01 40.31
N PHE A 67 35.17 42.46 39.36
CA PHE A 67 34.34 43.24 38.46
C PHE A 67 32.86 42.76 38.45
N PRO A 68 32.14 42.88 39.58
CA PRO A 68 30.77 42.32 39.70
C PRO A 68 29.70 43.02 38.83
N LYS A 69 30.06 44.07 38.09
CA LYS A 69 29.21 44.80 37.14
C LYS A 69 29.68 44.68 35.69
N SER A 70 30.68 43.86 35.42
CA SER A 70 31.20 43.65 34.06
C SER A 70 30.15 43.07 33.11
N PRO A 71 30.08 43.57 31.89
CA PRO A 71 29.24 42.95 30.85
C PRO A 71 29.71 41.53 30.45
N LEU A 72 30.94 41.17 30.84
CA LEU A 72 31.53 39.84 30.53
C LEU A 72 31.20 38.75 31.56
N LEU A 73 30.39 39.08 32.61
CA LEU A 73 30.09 38.12 33.68
C LEU A 73 29.43 36.83 33.18
N ASN A 74 28.45 36.92 32.32
CA ASN A 74 27.77 35.72 31.79
C ASN A 74 28.73 34.88 30.92
N GLU A 75 29.55 35.51 30.11
CA GLU A 75 30.55 34.82 29.30
C GLU A 75 31.63 34.20 30.18
N ALA A 76 32.13 34.88 31.22
CA ALA A 76 33.06 34.32 32.17
C ALA A 76 32.50 33.14 32.96
N LYS A 77 31.21 33.21 33.40
CA LYS A 77 30.52 32.06 34.01
C LYS A 77 30.41 30.88 33.06
N PHE A 78 30.11 31.13 31.80
CA PHE A 78 30.10 30.06 30.78
C PHE A 78 31.45 29.40 30.65
N ARG A 79 32.55 30.21 30.55
CA ARG A 79 33.92 29.68 30.48
C ARG A 79 34.32 28.92 31.75
N MET A 80 33.87 29.36 32.91
CA MET A 80 34.06 28.61 34.16
C MET A 80 33.36 27.24 34.10
N GLY A 81 32.14 27.19 33.54
CA GLY A 81 31.43 25.92 33.27
C GLY A 81 32.23 24.98 32.41
N VAL A 82 32.81 25.49 31.29
CA VAL A 82 33.73 24.73 30.43
C VAL A 82 34.94 24.22 31.22
N CYS A 83 35.58 25.11 31.99
CA CYS A 83 36.76 24.74 32.83
C CYS A 83 36.40 23.63 33.83
N TYR A 84 35.28 23.74 34.54
CA TYR A 84 34.88 22.72 35.50
C TYR A 84 34.58 21.37 34.82
N THR A 85 33.95 21.38 33.64
CA THR A 85 33.72 20.17 32.85
C THR A 85 35.04 19.49 32.47
N GLN A 86 36.01 20.25 31.95
CA GLN A 86 37.33 19.73 31.59
C GLN A 86 38.09 19.17 32.81
N LEU A 87 37.95 19.82 33.97
CA LEU A 87 38.58 19.40 35.24
C LEU A 87 37.81 18.24 35.92
N LYS A 88 36.81 17.64 35.29
CA LYS A 88 36.00 16.56 35.87
C LYS A 88 35.35 16.93 37.21
N ARG A 89 34.85 18.16 37.30
CA ARG A 89 34.16 18.71 38.47
C ARG A 89 32.69 19.01 38.13
N PRO A 90 31.89 17.96 37.86
CA PRO A 90 30.54 18.12 37.27
C PRO A 90 29.57 18.90 38.17
N GLN A 91 29.62 18.76 39.50
CA GLN A 91 28.75 19.51 40.40
C GLN A 91 28.98 21.02 40.33
N ASP A 92 30.26 21.43 40.27
CA ASP A 92 30.63 22.83 40.14
C ASP A 92 30.22 23.41 38.78
N ALA A 93 30.39 22.60 37.70
CA ALA A 93 29.95 22.97 36.36
C ALA A 93 28.45 23.18 36.32
N ILE A 94 27.65 22.21 36.81
CA ILE A 94 26.20 22.27 36.85
C ILE A 94 25.72 23.52 37.63
N ARG A 95 26.31 23.80 38.80
CA ARG A 95 25.96 24.94 39.60
C ARG A 95 26.14 26.27 38.85
N ILE A 96 27.33 26.48 38.23
CA ILE A 96 27.62 27.76 37.55
C ILE A 96 26.83 27.89 36.24
N LEU A 97 26.61 26.80 35.49
CA LEU A 97 25.85 26.82 34.24
C LEU A 97 24.35 27.07 34.48
N ASN A 98 23.78 26.56 35.58
CA ASN A 98 22.39 26.82 35.95
C ASN A 98 22.13 28.31 36.26
N GLU A 99 23.14 29.06 36.74
CA GLU A 99 23.02 30.50 36.93
C GLU A 99 22.85 31.27 35.61
N LEU A 100 23.21 30.66 34.47
CA LEU A 100 23.07 31.28 33.14
C LEU A 100 21.68 31.11 32.51
N ILE A 101 20.91 30.09 32.90
CA ILE A 101 19.60 29.79 32.29
C ILE A 101 18.61 30.97 32.36
N PRO A 102 18.44 31.69 33.49
CA PRO A 102 17.53 32.81 33.55
C PRO A 102 18.04 34.10 32.88
N THR A 103 19.26 34.07 32.31
CA THR A 103 19.87 35.25 31.67
C THR A 103 19.55 35.28 30.18
N PHE A 104 19.61 36.47 29.55
CA PHE A 104 19.42 36.61 28.10
C PHE A 104 20.66 36.18 27.34
N LEU A 105 20.78 34.86 27.06
CA LEU A 105 21.82 34.31 26.24
C LEU A 105 21.43 34.31 24.75
N SER A 106 22.42 34.38 23.87
CA SER A 106 22.16 34.12 22.46
C SER A 106 21.70 32.64 22.25
N PRO A 107 20.89 32.36 21.22
CA PRO A 107 20.44 30.98 20.94
C PRO A 107 21.60 29.97 20.85
N SER A 108 22.69 30.32 20.19
CA SER A 108 23.87 29.45 20.08
C SER A 108 24.52 29.19 21.44
N ARG A 109 24.62 30.20 22.32
CA ARG A 109 25.16 30.05 23.67
C ARG A 109 24.24 29.21 24.55
N MET A 110 22.94 29.35 24.39
CA MET A 110 21.93 28.55 25.11
C MET A 110 22.11 27.06 24.80
N VAL A 111 22.27 26.71 23.52
CA VAL A 111 22.54 25.32 23.11
C VAL A 111 23.80 24.78 23.76
N GLN A 112 24.90 25.56 23.78
CA GLN A 112 26.16 25.16 24.41
C GLN A 112 26.03 24.96 25.93
N VAL A 113 25.22 25.79 26.61
CA VAL A 113 24.93 25.63 28.05
C VAL A 113 24.17 24.33 28.30
N PHE A 114 23.14 24.04 27.49
CA PHE A 114 22.37 22.81 27.63
C PHE A 114 23.19 21.57 27.30
N ASP A 115 24.06 21.64 26.30
CA ASP A 115 24.98 20.55 25.95
C ASP A 115 25.91 20.23 27.12
N LEU A 116 26.58 21.26 27.69
CA LEU A 116 27.47 21.09 28.85
C LEU A 116 26.74 20.57 30.10
N LEU A 117 25.51 21.04 30.35
CA LEU A 117 24.68 20.52 31.45
C LEU A 117 24.38 19.04 31.25
N GLY A 118 24.02 18.65 30.02
CA GLY A 118 23.82 17.24 29.67
C GLY A 118 25.06 16.38 29.88
N ASP A 119 26.23 16.84 29.40
CA ASP A 119 27.52 16.16 29.56
C ASP A 119 27.88 15.95 31.03
N ASN A 120 27.69 16.99 31.87
CA ASN A 120 28.03 16.90 33.31
C ASN A 120 27.04 16.01 34.09
N HIS A 121 25.74 15.97 33.75
CA HIS A 121 24.83 15.00 34.32
C HIS A 121 25.15 13.57 33.89
N LEU A 122 25.60 13.38 32.64
CA LEU A 122 26.05 12.07 32.16
C LEU A 122 27.28 11.58 32.91
N GLU A 123 28.26 12.47 33.22
CA GLU A 123 29.43 12.16 34.04
C GLU A 123 29.02 11.71 35.46
N LEU A 124 27.91 12.24 35.99
CA LEU A 124 27.32 11.82 37.26
C LEU A 124 26.46 10.53 37.13
N LYS A 125 26.42 9.91 35.95
CA LYS A 125 25.55 8.75 35.61
C LYS A 125 24.07 9.02 35.69
N ASP A 126 23.65 10.31 35.72
CA ASP A 126 22.27 10.73 35.69
C ASP A 126 21.78 10.90 34.23
N ARG A 127 21.50 9.75 33.62
CA ARG A 127 21.09 9.67 32.20
C ARG A 127 19.78 10.41 31.94
N VAL A 128 18.84 10.36 32.86
CA VAL A 128 17.51 10.96 32.69
C VAL A 128 17.59 12.47 32.63
N THR A 129 18.35 13.09 33.57
CA THR A 129 18.56 14.54 33.55
C THR A 129 19.45 14.98 32.38
N ALA A 130 20.40 14.14 31.93
CA ALA A 130 21.16 14.42 30.73
C ALA A 130 20.26 14.48 29.48
N LEU A 131 19.32 13.54 29.31
CA LEU A 131 18.30 13.57 28.25
C LEU A 131 17.46 14.87 28.29
N HIS A 132 17.11 15.33 29.49
CA HIS A 132 16.36 16.58 29.66
C HIS A 132 17.11 17.77 29.07
N TRP A 133 18.40 17.92 29.41
CA TRP A 133 19.18 19.08 28.97
C TRP A 133 19.46 19.02 27.45
N TYR A 134 19.85 17.88 26.90
CA TYR A 134 20.00 17.72 25.45
C TYR A 134 18.67 17.96 24.72
N GLY A 135 17.56 17.48 25.26
CA GLY A 135 16.22 17.74 24.72
C GLY A 135 15.88 19.22 24.69
N LYS A 136 16.22 19.97 25.74
CA LYS A 136 16.06 21.43 25.76
C LYS A 136 16.91 22.11 24.69
N GLY A 137 18.12 21.65 24.47
CA GLY A 137 18.97 22.16 23.40
C GLY A 137 18.38 21.97 22.01
N LEU A 138 17.71 20.82 21.76
CA LEU A 138 17.02 20.54 20.49
C LEU A 138 15.81 21.46 20.23
N LEU A 139 15.23 22.06 21.26
CA LEU A 139 14.10 22.99 21.13
C LEU A 139 14.52 24.43 20.79
N VAL A 140 15.82 24.75 20.81
CA VAL A 140 16.31 26.08 20.46
C VAL A 140 16.24 26.25 18.93
N PRO A 141 15.43 27.21 18.43
CA PRO A 141 15.18 27.32 17.00
C PRO A 141 16.41 27.79 16.22
N ASN A 142 16.50 27.34 14.96
CA ASN A 142 17.54 27.73 13.99
C ASN A 142 19.00 27.49 14.45
N GLN A 143 19.22 26.43 15.25
CA GLN A 143 20.56 26.02 15.66
C GLN A 143 20.92 24.64 15.12
N PRO A 144 22.20 24.36 14.77
CA PRO A 144 22.64 23.02 14.45
C PRO A 144 22.48 22.10 15.67
N ASN A 145 21.83 20.96 15.48
CA ASN A 145 21.44 20.08 16.59
C ASN A 145 21.84 18.61 16.40
N GLU A 146 22.58 18.28 15.34
CA GLU A 146 22.92 16.88 15.02
C GLU A 146 23.80 16.24 16.11
N ASP A 147 24.68 17.01 16.76
CA ASP A 147 25.51 16.49 17.85
C ASP A 147 24.68 16.14 19.08
N LEU A 148 23.75 17.01 19.45
CA LEU A 148 22.81 16.76 20.55
C LEU A 148 21.90 15.55 20.26
N LYS A 149 21.42 15.38 19.03
CA LYS A 149 20.65 14.21 18.62
C LYS A 149 21.48 12.93 18.76
N ARG A 150 22.75 12.96 18.32
CA ARG A 150 23.66 11.82 18.43
C ARG A 150 23.89 11.42 19.90
N LYS A 151 24.19 12.41 20.77
CA LYS A 151 24.37 12.19 22.21
C LYS A 151 23.09 11.60 22.85
N LEU A 152 21.93 12.16 22.52
CA LEU A 152 20.64 11.72 23.02
C LEU A 152 20.32 10.28 22.56
N LYS A 153 20.52 9.96 21.28
CA LYS A 153 20.35 8.58 20.76
C LYS A 153 21.26 7.59 21.49
N SER A 154 22.53 7.94 21.67
CA SER A 154 23.51 7.09 22.37
C SER A 154 23.06 6.74 23.79
N ILE A 155 22.46 7.70 24.51
CA ILE A 155 21.91 7.44 25.85
C ILE A 155 20.67 6.53 25.75
N LEU A 156 19.76 6.82 24.84
CA LEU A 156 18.53 6.04 24.66
C LEU A 156 18.82 4.59 24.20
N ASP A 157 19.87 4.40 23.40
CA ASP A 157 20.29 3.08 22.96
C ASP A 157 20.84 2.21 24.11
N ALA A 158 21.28 2.83 25.21
CA ALA A 158 21.75 2.15 26.42
C ALA A 158 20.61 1.76 27.39
N PHE A 159 19.34 2.07 27.09
CA PHE A 159 18.18 1.58 27.82
C PHE A 159 17.65 0.31 27.16
N ASP A 160 17.63 -0.79 27.91
CA ASP A 160 17.29 -2.12 27.40
C ASP A 160 15.97 -2.68 27.95
N THR A 161 15.41 -2.07 28.99
CA THR A 161 14.19 -2.55 29.62
C THR A 161 12.95 -1.82 29.12
N GLU A 162 11.85 -2.54 29.04
CA GLU A 162 10.56 -1.99 28.63
C GLU A 162 10.07 -0.90 29.61
N GLU A 163 10.32 -1.08 30.90
CA GLU A 163 9.90 -0.14 31.95
C GLU A 163 10.63 1.20 31.84
N GLU A 164 11.94 1.18 31.64
CA GLU A 164 12.73 2.40 31.46
C GLU A 164 12.29 3.16 30.18
N LEU A 165 12.12 2.44 29.08
CA LEU A 165 11.70 3.04 27.81
C LEU A 165 10.28 3.65 27.91
N LYS A 166 9.34 2.99 28.59
CA LYS A 166 7.99 3.52 28.85
C LYS A 166 8.04 4.76 29.75
N SER A 167 8.90 4.75 30.75
CA SER A 167 9.09 5.89 31.64
C SER A 167 9.58 7.11 30.85
N ILE A 168 10.58 6.93 29.98
CA ILE A 168 11.12 7.99 29.11
C ILE A 168 10.09 8.45 28.11
N GLU A 169 9.36 7.54 27.46
CA GLU A 169 8.29 7.89 26.52
C GLU A 169 7.23 8.77 27.18
N SER A 170 6.82 8.40 28.37
CA SER A 170 5.82 9.17 29.14
C SER A 170 6.34 10.53 29.57
N LEU A 171 7.57 10.61 30.09
CA LEU A 171 8.19 11.85 30.60
C LEU A 171 8.47 12.86 29.48
N TYR A 172 8.83 12.37 28.29
CA TYR A 172 9.21 13.20 27.14
C TYR A 172 8.23 13.09 25.97
N ARG A 173 6.96 12.82 26.24
CA ARG A 173 5.90 12.73 25.21
C ARG A 173 5.86 14.00 24.36
N GLY A 174 5.79 13.83 23.04
CA GLY A 174 5.81 14.91 22.07
C GLY A 174 7.21 15.50 21.79
N ALA A 175 8.22 15.16 22.58
CA ALA A 175 9.61 15.56 22.34
C ALA A 175 10.39 14.45 21.60
N TYR A 176 11.55 14.82 21.05
CA TYR A 176 12.42 13.89 20.30
C TYR A 176 12.74 12.60 21.07
N ALA A 177 13.09 12.74 22.37
CA ALA A 177 13.45 11.60 23.23
C ALA A 177 12.28 10.63 23.43
N GLY A 178 11.05 11.13 23.61
CA GLY A 178 9.87 10.30 23.77
C GLY A 178 9.53 9.51 22.51
N GLY A 179 9.61 10.13 21.34
CA GLY A 179 9.40 9.43 20.08
C GLY A 179 10.46 8.37 19.79
N TYR A 180 11.73 8.67 20.05
CA TYR A 180 12.80 7.67 19.88
C TYR A 180 12.69 6.51 20.88
N ALA A 181 12.30 6.78 22.15
CA ALA A 181 12.00 5.73 23.13
C ALA A 181 10.83 4.83 22.66
N LYS A 182 9.78 5.42 22.07
CA LYS A 182 8.66 4.68 21.47
C LYS A 182 9.11 3.80 20.28
N LEU A 183 10.05 4.27 19.46
CA LEU A 183 10.67 3.45 18.41
C LEU A 183 11.42 2.24 18.99
N LYS A 184 12.18 2.45 20.06
CA LYS A 184 12.87 1.36 20.79
C LYS A 184 11.88 0.35 21.39
N LEU A 185 10.74 0.81 21.92
CA LEU A 185 9.65 -0.06 22.38
C LEU A 185 9.06 -0.90 21.23
N ALA A 186 8.87 -0.31 20.06
CA ALA A 186 8.41 -1.05 18.88
C ALA A 186 9.42 -2.12 18.45
N GLN A 187 10.72 -1.80 18.43
CA GLN A 187 11.79 -2.74 18.13
C GLN A 187 11.88 -3.88 19.16
N LEU A 188 11.71 -3.55 20.44
CA LEU A 188 11.68 -4.56 21.52
C LEU A 188 10.49 -5.50 21.37
N ALA A 189 9.29 -4.98 21.17
CA ALA A 189 8.09 -5.77 20.93
C ALA A 189 8.25 -6.70 19.72
N LYS A 190 8.85 -6.19 18.61
CA LYS A 190 9.14 -7.01 17.43
C LYS A 190 10.11 -8.15 17.73
N ARG A 191 11.20 -7.90 18.47
CA ARG A 191 12.15 -8.92 18.90
C ARG A 191 11.50 -10.00 19.77
N GLN A 192 10.52 -9.62 20.58
CA GLN A 192 9.74 -10.53 21.43
C GLN A 192 8.65 -11.31 20.65
N GLY A 193 8.51 -11.06 19.33
CA GLY A 193 7.46 -11.68 18.50
C GLY A 193 6.06 -11.08 18.70
N ASN A 194 5.93 -9.97 19.43
CA ASN A 194 4.67 -9.28 19.63
C ASN A 194 4.43 -8.23 18.53
N ASP A 195 4.13 -8.71 17.33
CA ASP A 195 3.93 -7.89 16.14
C ASP A 195 2.75 -6.91 16.29
N ILE A 196 1.71 -7.28 17.01
CA ILE A 196 0.53 -6.43 17.28
C ILE A 196 0.94 -5.20 18.12
N LEU A 197 1.70 -5.41 19.17
CA LEU A 197 2.18 -4.33 20.02
C LEU A 197 3.19 -3.44 19.29
N ALA A 198 4.10 -4.05 18.52
CA ALA A 198 5.05 -3.32 17.69
C ALA A 198 4.31 -2.41 16.68
N ASN A 199 3.30 -2.95 15.98
CA ASN A 199 2.49 -2.17 15.04
C ASN A 199 1.76 -1.01 15.71
N ARG A 200 1.23 -1.20 16.93
CA ARG A 200 0.58 -0.12 17.68
C ARG A 200 1.53 1.04 17.96
N PHE A 201 2.74 0.75 18.46
CA PHE A 201 3.74 1.81 18.70
C PHE A 201 4.15 2.52 17.40
N LEU A 202 4.28 1.80 16.28
CA LEU A 202 4.61 2.40 14.99
C LEU A 202 3.50 3.31 14.46
N ALA A 203 2.25 2.91 14.57
CA ALA A 203 1.11 3.73 14.16
C ALA A 203 1.00 5.03 14.98
N GLU A 204 1.28 4.96 16.28
CA GLU A 204 1.37 6.14 17.13
C GLU A 204 2.53 7.07 16.72
N LEU A 205 3.70 6.50 16.38
CA LEU A 205 4.85 7.27 15.88
C LEU A 205 4.54 8.00 14.57
N GLU A 206 3.92 7.32 13.62
CA GLU A 206 3.53 7.90 12.34
C GLU A 206 2.51 9.05 12.51
N LYS A 207 1.67 8.98 13.52
CA LYS A 207 0.68 10.01 13.83
C LYS A 207 1.28 11.21 14.57
N GLU A 208 2.09 10.96 15.61
CA GLU A 208 2.49 11.98 16.60
C GLU A 208 3.86 12.61 16.29
N TYR A 209 4.76 11.93 15.57
CA TYR A 209 6.16 12.33 15.41
C TYR A 209 6.61 12.49 13.95
N ARG A 210 5.68 12.91 13.09
CA ARG A 210 5.97 13.16 11.66
C ARG A 210 7.12 14.16 11.49
N GLY A 211 8.05 13.85 10.57
CA GLY A 211 9.19 14.73 10.24
C GLY A 211 10.43 14.54 11.09
N MET A 212 10.45 13.59 12.02
CA MET A 212 11.67 13.23 12.75
C MET A 212 12.62 12.39 11.87
N ASP A 213 13.92 12.52 12.09
CA ASP A 213 14.97 11.87 11.28
C ASP A 213 14.97 10.34 11.38
N TYR A 214 14.40 9.76 12.44
CA TYR A 214 14.24 8.32 12.61
C TYR A 214 13.01 7.72 11.91
N MET A 215 12.22 8.52 11.19
CA MET A 215 11.02 8.01 10.48
C MET A 215 11.36 7.00 9.37
N ALA A 216 12.56 7.04 8.81
CA ALA A 216 13.03 6.01 7.89
C ALA A 216 13.09 4.62 8.57
N GLN A 217 13.57 4.55 9.82
CA GLN A 217 13.61 3.32 10.61
C GLN A 217 12.20 2.85 11.01
N VAL A 218 11.29 3.78 11.30
CA VAL A 218 9.87 3.48 11.56
C VAL A 218 9.25 2.80 10.36
N LYS A 219 9.47 3.33 9.16
CA LYS A 219 8.97 2.76 7.90
C LYS A 219 9.54 1.36 7.64
N GLU A 220 10.86 1.19 7.74
CA GLU A 220 11.52 -0.10 7.56
C GLU A 220 10.98 -1.17 8.54
N LEU A 221 10.85 -0.81 9.83
CA LEU A 221 10.30 -1.71 10.83
C LEU A 221 8.83 -2.03 10.55
N SER A 222 8.03 -1.04 10.13
CA SER A 222 6.63 -1.21 9.75
C SER A 222 6.48 -2.18 8.57
N GLU A 223 7.34 -2.09 7.55
CA GLU A 223 7.35 -3.01 6.41
C GLU A 223 7.72 -4.44 6.79
N SER A 224 8.45 -4.63 7.89
CA SER A 224 8.80 -5.96 8.42
C SER A 224 7.69 -6.64 9.23
N ILE A 225 6.63 -5.92 9.57
CA ILE A 225 5.50 -6.44 10.36
C ILE A 225 4.47 -7.09 9.44
N PRO A 226 4.03 -8.34 9.71
CA PRO A 226 3.00 -9.01 8.93
C PRO A 226 1.70 -8.21 8.87
N LEU A 227 0.98 -8.28 7.76
CA LEU A 227 -0.31 -7.60 7.60
C LEU A 227 -1.36 -8.07 8.60
N SER A 228 -1.30 -9.35 9.03
CA SER A 228 -2.15 -9.89 10.09
C SER A 228 -2.01 -9.18 11.44
N ALA A 229 -0.91 -8.50 11.69
CA ALA A 229 -0.73 -7.67 12.87
C ALA A 229 -1.22 -6.22 12.69
N LYS A 230 -1.52 -5.81 11.43
CA LYS A 230 -1.98 -4.45 11.08
C LYS A 230 -3.51 -4.36 10.96
N SER A 231 -4.17 -5.50 10.77
CA SER A 231 -5.63 -5.62 10.65
C SER A 231 -6.10 -6.89 11.35
N LYS A 232 -7.40 -7.01 11.61
CA LYS A 232 -7.96 -8.23 12.23
C LYS A 232 -7.74 -9.46 11.33
N TYR A 233 -7.85 -9.27 10.00
CA TYR A 233 -7.64 -10.30 8.99
C TYR A 233 -6.70 -9.81 7.89
N ALA A 234 -5.81 -10.68 7.44
CA ALA A 234 -5.04 -10.52 6.20
C ALA A 234 -5.55 -11.51 5.16
N VAL A 235 -5.82 -11.04 3.94
CA VAL A 235 -6.23 -11.88 2.80
C VAL A 235 -5.16 -11.75 1.73
N GLY A 236 -4.63 -12.88 1.27
CA GLY A 236 -3.66 -12.94 0.18
C GLY A 236 -4.33 -12.73 -1.17
N VAL A 237 -3.62 -12.13 -2.11
CA VAL A 237 -4.06 -11.99 -3.52
C VAL A 237 -2.92 -12.39 -4.43
N ILE A 238 -3.14 -13.34 -5.34
CA ILE A 238 -2.17 -13.80 -6.33
C ILE A 238 -2.72 -13.56 -7.73
N LEU A 239 -2.14 -12.62 -8.48
CA LEU A 239 -2.59 -12.23 -9.82
C LEU A 239 -1.40 -11.97 -10.73
N PRO A 240 -1.55 -12.10 -12.06
CA PRO A 240 -0.52 -11.74 -13.02
C PRO A 240 -0.49 -10.21 -13.19
N LEU A 241 0.34 -9.52 -12.39
CA LEU A 241 0.43 -8.05 -12.38
C LEU A 241 1.57 -7.51 -13.26
N SER A 242 2.28 -8.41 -13.96
CA SER A 242 3.31 -8.08 -14.95
C SER A 242 3.18 -8.97 -16.20
N GLY A 243 3.94 -8.64 -17.26
CA GLY A 243 3.91 -9.38 -18.52
C GLY A 243 2.63 -9.20 -19.34
N VAL A 244 2.38 -10.10 -20.28
CA VAL A 244 1.28 -10.01 -21.28
C VAL A 244 -0.11 -10.10 -20.64
N HIS A 245 -0.23 -10.73 -19.47
CA HIS A 245 -1.50 -10.93 -18.77
C HIS A 245 -1.80 -9.83 -17.73
N ARG A 246 -0.92 -8.83 -17.59
CA ARG A 246 -1.08 -7.72 -16.65
C ARG A 246 -2.44 -7.03 -16.73
N PRO A 247 -3.01 -6.71 -17.92
CA PRO A 247 -4.31 -6.05 -17.99
C PRO A 247 -5.43 -6.84 -17.29
N PHE A 248 -5.42 -8.16 -17.41
CA PHE A 248 -6.41 -9.02 -16.74
C PHE A 248 -6.18 -9.07 -15.22
N GLY A 249 -4.92 -9.15 -14.79
CA GLY A 249 -4.56 -9.12 -13.37
C GLY A 249 -4.95 -7.81 -12.68
N GLU A 250 -4.71 -6.67 -13.33
CA GLU A 250 -5.11 -5.36 -12.83
C GLU A 250 -6.64 -5.22 -12.73
N ARG A 251 -7.39 -5.68 -13.73
CA ARG A 251 -8.84 -5.71 -13.72
C ARG A 251 -9.39 -6.57 -12.59
N ALA A 252 -8.85 -7.77 -12.41
CA ALA A 252 -9.22 -8.67 -11.31
C ALA A 252 -8.94 -8.01 -9.94
N LEU A 253 -7.78 -7.34 -9.79
CA LEU A 253 -7.44 -6.62 -8.56
C LEU A 253 -8.41 -5.48 -8.27
N GLN A 254 -8.89 -4.76 -9.29
CA GLN A 254 -9.87 -3.69 -9.13
C GLN A 254 -11.20 -4.21 -8.56
N GLY A 255 -11.70 -5.36 -9.04
CA GLY A 255 -12.88 -6.01 -8.49
C GLY A 255 -12.71 -6.38 -7.01
N ILE A 256 -11.57 -7.03 -6.67
CA ILE A 256 -11.24 -7.41 -5.29
C ILE A 256 -11.16 -6.17 -4.38
N GLN A 257 -10.45 -5.12 -4.81
CA GLN A 257 -10.31 -3.90 -4.03
C GLN A 257 -11.64 -3.18 -3.82
N CYS A 258 -12.52 -3.16 -4.82
CA CYS A 258 -13.86 -2.58 -4.70
C CYS A 258 -14.64 -3.29 -3.60
N ALA A 259 -14.64 -4.64 -3.58
CA ALA A 259 -15.31 -5.44 -2.57
C ALA A 259 -14.80 -5.18 -1.15
N ILE A 260 -13.49 -5.05 -0.96
CA ILE A 260 -12.89 -4.87 0.37
C ILE A 260 -13.07 -3.43 0.89
N LYS A 261 -13.02 -2.41 0.02
CA LYS A 261 -13.20 -1.00 0.39
C LYS A 261 -14.65 -0.64 0.77
N GLU A 262 -15.64 -1.35 0.23
CA GLU A 262 -17.06 -1.09 0.49
C GLU A 262 -17.43 -1.10 1.98
N ALA A 263 -16.60 -1.71 2.84
CA ALA A 263 -16.88 -1.84 4.27
C ALA A 263 -16.33 -0.69 5.14
N ASP A 264 -15.60 0.26 4.59
CA ASP A 264 -14.95 1.39 5.31
C ASP A 264 -14.28 0.98 6.66
N SER A 265 -13.85 -0.30 6.74
CA SER A 265 -13.39 -0.93 7.98
C SER A 265 -11.94 -1.42 7.84
N PRO A 266 -11.04 -1.06 8.77
CA PRO A 266 -9.67 -1.56 8.78
C PRO A 266 -9.56 -3.04 9.17
N LEU A 267 -10.68 -3.80 9.14
CA LEU A 267 -10.71 -5.19 9.57
C LEU A 267 -9.94 -6.13 8.65
N ILE A 268 -9.88 -5.84 7.33
CA ILE A 268 -9.25 -6.69 6.33
C ILE A 268 -8.18 -5.90 5.56
N SER A 269 -6.98 -6.45 5.49
CA SER A 269 -5.91 -5.96 4.62
C SER A 269 -5.59 -6.97 3.51
N LEU A 270 -5.16 -6.48 2.35
CA LEU A 270 -4.78 -7.30 1.21
C LEU A 270 -3.26 -7.40 1.08
N ALA A 271 -2.75 -8.64 1.07
CA ALA A 271 -1.35 -8.97 0.75
C ALA A 271 -1.24 -9.39 -0.70
N VAL A 272 -0.88 -8.47 -1.59
CA VAL A 272 -0.85 -8.70 -3.04
C VAL A 272 0.52 -9.26 -3.46
N ARG A 273 0.50 -10.31 -4.32
CA ARG A 273 1.69 -10.90 -4.95
C ARG A 273 1.47 -11.04 -6.45
N ASP A 274 2.51 -10.75 -7.21
CA ASP A 274 2.53 -10.91 -8.67
C ASP A 274 2.94 -12.35 -9.03
N SER A 275 2.04 -13.12 -9.67
CA SER A 275 2.35 -14.46 -10.17
C SER A 275 3.22 -14.45 -11.43
N LYS A 276 3.34 -13.31 -12.11
CA LYS A 276 4.03 -13.16 -13.40
C LYS A 276 3.56 -14.15 -14.50
N GLY A 277 2.39 -14.78 -14.33
CA GLY A 277 1.91 -15.86 -15.18
C GLY A 277 2.77 -17.11 -15.08
N SER A 278 3.43 -17.36 -13.95
CA SER A 278 4.36 -18.46 -13.72
C SER A 278 3.86 -19.38 -12.60
N PRO A 279 3.73 -20.70 -12.87
CA PRO A 279 3.36 -21.69 -11.85
C PRO A 279 4.26 -21.67 -10.62
N LEU A 280 5.58 -21.45 -10.82
CA LEU A 280 6.56 -21.44 -9.73
C LEU A 280 6.41 -20.19 -8.86
N GLU A 281 6.20 -19.02 -9.47
CA GLU A 281 6.00 -17.77 -8.70
C GLU A 281 4.66 -17.81 -7.96
N ALA A 282 3.61 -18.38 -8.54
CA ALA A 282 2.33 -18.57 -7.86
C ALA A 282 2.47 -19.50 -6.62
N GLU A 283 3.21 -20.61 -6.74
CA GLU A 283 3.51 -21.50 -5.60
C GLU A 283 4.27 -20.80 -4.48
N LYS A 284 5.35 -20.08 -4.82
CA LYS A 284 6.13 -19.27 -3.85
C LYS A 284 5.26 -18.20 -3.17
N ALA A 285 4.39 -17.54 -3.95
CA ALA A 285 3.48 -16.55 -3.42
C ALA A 285 2.54 -17.13 -2.35
N VAL A 286 2.02 -18.35 -2.54
CA VAL A 286 1.23 -19.05 -1.51
C VAL A 286 2.05 -19.26 -0.24
N GLU A 287 3.31 -19.74 -0.35
CA GLU A 287 4.18 -19.96 0.82
C GLU A 287 4.49 -18.64 1.57
N GLU A 288 4.81 -17.58 0.86
CA GLU A 288 5.09 -16.27 1.48
C GLU A 288 3.86 -15.71 2.17
N LEU A 289 2.69 -15.76 1.53
CA LEU A 289 1.44 -15.26 2.08
C LEU A 289 1.06 -15.99 3.37
N VAL A 290 1.20 -17.31 3.42
CA VAL A 290 0.88 -18.09 4.60
C VAL A 290 1.93 -17.94 5.70
N ASN A 291 3.21 -18.06 5.36
CA ASN A 291 4.27 -18.12 6.36
C ASN A 291 4.68 -16.75 6.91
N ARG A 292 4.70 -15.71 6.05
CA ARG A 292 5.13 -14.36 6.42
C ARG A 292 3.95 -13.47 6.79
N GLU A 293 2.93 -13.38 5.92
CA GLU A 293 1.81 -12.44 6.12
C GLU A 293 0.70 -13.02 7.01
N LYS A 294 0.72 -14.35 7.28
CA LYS A 294 -0.27 -15.05 8.10
C LYS A 294 -1.70 -14.84 7.61
N VAL A 295 -1.89 -14.92 6.29
CA VAL A 295 -3.21 -14.71 5.68
C VAL A 295 -4.20 -15.79 6.08
N ILE A 296 -5.49 -15.45 6.12
CA ILE A 296 -6.58 -16.38 6.47
C ILE A 296 -7.17 -17.06 5.22
N ALA A 297 -7.01 -16.45 4.04
CA ALA A 297 -7.42 -16.97 2.74
C ALA A 297 -6.56 -16.36 1.64
N ILE A 298 -6.60 -16.96 0.45
CA ILE A 298 -5.94 -16.47 -0.76
C ILE A 298 -6.96 -16.35 -1.89
N ILE A 299 -7.01 -15.21 -2.57
CA ILE A 299 -7.81 -14.94 -3.76
C ILE A 299 -6.90 -14.94 -4.99
N GLY A 300 -7.25 -15.75 -5.99
CA GLY A 300 -6.43 -16.08 -7.15
C GLY A 300 -5.81 -17.49 -7.02
N PRO A 301 -5.01 -17.91 -8.02
CA PRO A 301 -4.65 -17.21 -9.25
C PRO A 301 -5.78 -17.12 -10.28
N LEU A 302 -5.53 -16.33 -11.34
CA LEU A 302 -6.47 -16.13 -12.44
C LEU A 302 -6.20 -17.09 -13.62
N LEU A 303 -4.92 -17.37 -13.90
CA LEU A 303 -4.53 -18.09 -15.10
C LEU A 303 -4.52 -19.61 -14.89
N SER A 304 -4.91 -20.35 -15.94
CA SER A 304 -4.89 -21.81 -15.95
C SER A 304 -3.49 -22.41 -15.85
N THR A 305 -2.45 -21.68 -16.23
CA THR A 305 -1.05 -22.06 -16.07
C THR A 305 -0.59 -22.07 -14.63
N ASP A 306 -1.10 -21.13 -13.81
CA ASP A 306 -0.60 -20.86 -12.47
C ASP A 306 -1.30 -21.70 -11.39
N VAL A 307 -2.53 -22.17 -11.69
CA VAL A 307 -3.45 -22.67 -10.68
C VAL A 307 -3.04 -24.01 -10.06
N ASP A 308 -2.49 -24.95 -10.83
CA ASP A 308 -2.20 -26.31 -10.33
C ASP A 308 -1.23 -26.32 -9.15
N ARG A 309 -0.12 -25.58 -9.28
CA ARG A 309 0.90 -25.51 -8.22
C ARG A 309 0.40 -24.72 -7.02
N ALA A 310 -0.28 -23.60 -7.26
CA ALA A 310 -0.87 -22.79 -6.19
C ALA A 310 -1.92 -23.59 -5.41
N ALA A 311 -2.83 -24.28 -6.09
CA ALA A 311 -3.86 -25.11 -5.49
C ALA A 311 -3.27 -26.26 -4.66
N LYS A 312 -2.29 -26.99 -5.22
CA LYS A 312 -1.58 -28.05 -4.50
C LYS A 312 -0.91 -27.54 -3.23
N LYS A 313 -0.25 -26.37 -3.30
CA LYS A 313 0.42 -25.75 -2.15
C LYS A 313 -0.59 -25.27 -1.11
N ALA A 314 -1.67 -24.63 -1.52
CA ALA A 314 -2.74 -24.18 -0.64
C ALA A 314 -3.38 -25.36 0.11
N GLN A 315 -3.64 -26.46 -0.56
CA GLN A 315 -4.14 -27.69 0.05
C GLN A 315 -3.17 -28.26 1.09
N GLN A 316 -1.86 -28.30 0.78
CA GLN A 316 -0.83 -28.75 1.72
C GLN A 316 -0.76 -27.89 2.99
N LEU A 317 -0.89 -26.56 2.84
CA LEU A 317 -0.84 -25.59 3.94
C LEU A 317 -2.19 -25.39 4.62
N LYS A 318 -3.25 -26.06 4.15
CA LYS A 318 -4.62 -25.95 4.66
C LYS A 318 -5.10 -24.50 4.71
N ILE A 319 -4.90 -23.76 3.63
CA ILE A 319 -5.34 -22.38 3.46
C ILE A 319 -6.40 -22.31 2.36
N PRO A 320 -7.60 -21.72 2.60
CA PRO A 320 -8.59 -21.51 1.55
C PRO A 320 -8.03 -20.69 0.40
N LEU A 321 -8.11 -21.24 -0.81
CA LEU A 321 -7.70 -20.60 -2.04
C LEU A 321 -8.91 -20.50 -2.98
N LEU A 322 -9.31 -19.29 -3.32
CA LEU A 322 -10.38 -19.01 -4.27
C LEU A 322 -9.79 -18.60 -5.61
N THR A 323 -9.81 -19.50 -6.59
CA THR A 323 -9.30 -19.25 -7.94
C THR A 323 -10.39 -18.86 -8.93
N PHE A 324 -10.02 -18.04 -9.93
CA PHE A 324 -10.87 -17.67 -11.07
C PHE A 324 -10.48 -18.37 -12.37
N SER A 325 -9.57 -19.35 -12.27
CA SER A 325 -9.14 -20.13 -13.42
C SER A 325 -10.29 -20.97 -13.99
N GLN A 326 -10.41 -21.00 -15.32
CA GLN A 326 -11.38 -21.86 -16.02
C GLN A 326 -10.90 -23.32 -16.14
N LYS A 327 -9.67 -23.62 -15.74
CA LYS A 327 -9.15 -24.99 -15.74
C LYS A 327 -9.85 -25.81 -14.68
N GLU A 328 -10.42 -26.95 -15.07
CA GLU A 328 -10.99 -27.89 -14.11
C GLU A 328 -9.91 -28.41 -13.15
N LEU A 329 -10.19 -28.27 -11.87
CA LEU A 329 -9.34 -28.76 -10.80
C LEU A 329 -10.02 -29.95 -10.13
N PRO A 330 -9.26 -31.04 -9.84
CA PRO A 330 -9.78 -32.10 -8.99
C PRO A 330 -9.97 -31.53 -7.58
N SER A 331 -11.20 -31.41 -7.16
CA SER A 331 -11.57 -30.95 -5.81
C SER A 331 -12.63 -31.88 -5.22
N GLY A 332 -12.72 -31.92 -3.90
CA GLY A 332 -13.63 -32.76 -3.17
C GLY A 332 -14.08 -32.15 -1.85
N LYS A 333 -14.95 -32.85 -1.15
CA LYS A 333 -15.46 -32.42 0.15
C LYS A 333 -14.32 -32.28 1.16
N GLY A 334 -14.21 -31.10 1.81
CA GLY A 334 -13.17 -30.80 2.78
C GLY A 334 -11.89 -30.23 2.17
N ASP A 335 -11.81 -30.06 0.84
CA ASP A 335 -10.69 -29.42 0.17
C ASP A 335 -10.67 -27.91 0.42
N PHE A 336 -9.44 -27.35 0.39
CA PHE A 336 -9.21 -25.92 0.62
C PHE A 336 -9.21 -25.10 -0.68
N VAL A 337 -9.55 -25.70 -1.81
CA VAL A 337 -9.57 -25.04 -3.12
C VAL A 337 -11.00 -24.80 -3.58
N PHE A 338 -11.32 -23.55 -3.86
CA PHE A 338 -12.60 -23.08 -4.35
C PHE A 338 -12.41 -22.46 -5.74
N GLN A 339 -13.32 -22.73 -6.66
CA GLN A 339 -13.24 -22.24 -8.03
C GLN A 339 -14.46 -21.37 -8.36
N ASP A 340 -14.21 -20.08 -8.54
CA ASP A 340 -15.22 -19.09 -8.94
C ASP A 340 -14.92 -18.59 -10.36
N SER A 341 -15.20 -19.43 -11.34
CA SER A 341 -15.02 -19.11 -12.76
C SER A 341 -16.30 -19.34 -13.54
N LEU A 342 -16.50 -18.52 -14.57
CA LEU A 342 -17.58 -18.75 -15.53
C LEU A 342 -17.16 -19.85 -16.50
N THR A 343 -17.60 -21.08 -16.24
CA THR A 343 -17.19 -22.24 -17.04
C THR A 343 -17.92 -22.32 -18.38
N PRO A 344 -17.32 -22.85 -19.44
CA PRO A 344 -18.04 -23.15 -20.69
C PRO A 344 -19.24 -24.06 -20.50
N TYR A 345 -19.17 -25.01 -19.56
CA TYR A 345 -20.26 -25.92 -19.28
C TYR A 345 -21.51 -25.20 -18.76
N GLU A 346 -21.37 -24.34 -17.76
CA GLU A 346 -22.49 -23.54 -17.22
C GLU A 346 -23.12 -22.66 -18.29
N GLN A 347 -22.30 -22.03 -19.14
CA GLN A 347 -22.80 -21.21 -20.24
C GLN A 347 -23.62 -22.01 -21.23
N ILE A 348 -23.10 -23.15 -21.69
CA ILE A 348 -23.80 -23.99 -22.66
C ILE A 348 -25.03 -24.65 -22.05
N GLN A 349 -24.97 -25.08 -20.81
CA GLN A 349 -26.11 -25.64 -20.10
C GLN A 349 -27.24 -24.63 -20.01
N THR A 350 -26.99 -23.40 -19.54
CA THR A 350 -28.00 -22.33 -19.43
C THR A 350 -28.54 -21.95 -20.80
N LEU A 351 -27.67 -21.74 -21.79
CA LEU A 351 -28.09 -21.36 -23.15
C LEU A 351 -28.98 -22.41 -23.81
N THR A 352 -28.60 -23.70 -23.69
CA THR A 352 -29.37 -24.79 -24.30
C THR A 352 -30.66 -25.10 -23.52
N ASP A 353 -30.68 -24.93 -22.20
CA ASP A 353 -31.90 -25.00 -21.40
C ASP A 353 -32.92 -23.93 -21.85
N TYR A 354 -32.44 -22.69 -22.00
CA TYR A 354 -33.29 -21.59 -22.45
C TYR A 354 -33.79 -21.83 -23.89
N ALA A 355 -32.89 -22.19 -24.81
CA ALA A 355 -33.24 -22.40 -26.21
C ALA A 355 -34.25 -23.52 -26.41
N ILE A 356 -34.16 -24.62 -25.68
CA ILE A 356 -35.04 -25.79 -25.84
C ILE A 356 -36.32 -25.61 -25.03
N LYS A 357 -36.25 -25.18 -23.76
CA LYS A 357 -37.41 -25.15 -22.87
C LYS A 357 -38.28 -23.90 -23.06
N GLU A 358 -37.64 -22.74 -23.28
CA GLU A 358 -38.38 -21.47 -23.36
C GLU A 358 -38.69 -21.05 -24.80
N LEU A 359 -37.84 -21.41 -25.78
CA LEU A 359 -38.01 -21.04 -27.18
C LEU A 359 -38.47 -22.20 -28.07
N ASP A 360 -38.60 -23.42 -27.55
CA ASP A 360 -39.00 -24.63 -28.28
C ASP A 360 -38.12 -24.93 -29.51
N LEU A 361 -36.81 -24.65 -29.41
CA LEU A 361 -35.84 -24.88 -30.49
C LEU A 361 -35.22 -26.28 -30.37
N HIS A 362 -35.32 -27.09 -31.44
CA HIS A 362 -34.87 -28.47 -31.44
C HIS A 362 -33.83 -28.79 -32.52
N THR A 363 -33.62 -27.89 -33.48
CA THR A 363 -32.62 -28.09 -34.55
C THR A 363 -31.62 -26.94 -34.56
N PHE A 364 -30.36 -27.30 -34.53
CA PHE A 364 -29.24 -26.37 -34.29
C PHE A 364 -28.18 -26.51 -35.34
N ALA A 365 -27.45 -25.43 -35.60
CA ALA A 365 -26.22 -25.42 -36.33
C ALA A 365 -25.12 -24.68 -35.55
N VAL A 366 -23.85 -24.89 -35.89
CA VAL A 366 -22.72 -24.24 -35.24
C VAL A 366 -21.78 -23.63 -36.28
N PHE A 367 -21.45 -22.37 -36.09
CA PHE A 367 -20.49 -21.60 -36.90
C PHE A 367 -19.32 -21.19 -35.98
N TYR A 368 -18.15 -21.82 -36.10
CA TYR A 368 -17.13 -21.76 -35.08
C TYR A 368 -15.70 -21.55 -35.65
N PRO A 369 -14.81 -20.84 -34.89
CA PRO A 369 -13.42 -20.66 -35.30
C PRO A 369 -12.62 -21.98 -35.23
N ASN A 370 -11.67 -22.15 -36.16
CA ASN A 370 -10.72 -23.27 -36.17
C ASN A 370 -9.64 -23.10 -35.10
N SER A 371 -10.05 -23.18 -33.83
CA SER A 371 -9.19 -23.03 -32.65
C SER A 371 -9.57 -24.07 -31.60
N PRO A 372 -8.69 -24.34 -30.62
CA PRO A 372 -9.04 -25.17 -29.47
C PRO A 372 -10.30 -24.69 -28.72
N TYR A 373 -10.47 -23.37 -28.61
CA TYR A 373 -11.63 -22.75 -28.00
C TYR A 373 -12.92 -23.03 -28.78
N GLY A 374 -12.93 -22.76 -30.08
CA GLY A 374 -14.10 -22.99 -30.95
C GLY A 374 -14.50 -24.47 -30.99
N LEU A 375 -13.52 -25.35 -31.11
CA LEU A 375 -13.75 -26.81 -31.13
C LEU A 375 -14.30 -27.32 -29.79
N TYR A 376 -13.79 -26.80 -28.67
CA TYR A 376 -14.29 -27.18 -27.34
C TYR A 376 -15.76 -26.78 -27.14
N PHE A 377 -16.10 -25.51 -27.42
CA PHE A 377 -17.49 -25.03 -27.33
C PHE A 377 -18.43 -25.78 -28.29
N LYS A 378 -18.01 -26.00 -29.53
CA LYS A 378 -18.79 -26.79 -30.51
C LYS A 378 -19.10 -28.19 -29.99
N ASN A 379 -18.10 -28.92 -29.48
CA ASN A 379 -18.29 -30.27 -28.97
C ASN A 379 -19.21 -30.28 -27.73
N LEU A 380 -19.00 -29.38 -26.81
CA LEU A 380 -19.83 -29.23 -25.60
C LEU A 380 -21.29 -28.90 -25.95
N PHE A 381 -21.51 -27.95 -26.87
CA PHE A 381 -22.83 -27.59 -27.34
C PHE A 381 -23.55 -28.79 -28.01
N GLN A 382 -22.82 -29.51 -28.85
CA GLN A 382 -23.35 -30.71 -29.50
C GLN A 382 -23.75 -31.81 -28.49
N GLN A 383 -22.97 -32.03 -27.46
CA GLN A 383 -23.27 -32.99 -26.40
C GLN A 383 -24.50 -32.55 -25.58
N GLU A 384 -24.60 -31.29 -25.21
CA GLU A 384 -25.68 -30.77 -24.38
C GLU A 384 -27.03 -30.76 -25.14
N ILE A 385 -27.06 -30.31 -26.39
CA ILE A 385 -28.31 -30.37 -27.18
C ILE A 385 -28.77 -31.80 -27.38
N ALA A 386 -27.85 -32.74 -27.68
CA ALA A 386 -28.19 -34.17 -27.84
C ALA A 386 -28.76 -34.76 -26.55
N ARG A 387 -28.16 -34.44 -25.38
CA ARG A 387 -28.68 -34.86 -24.06
C ARG A 387 -30.10 -34.36 -23.77
N LYS A 388 -30.45 -33.19 -24.31
CA LYS A 388 -31.76 -32.54 -24.15
C LYS A 388 -32.76 -32.80 -25.29
N GLY A 389 -32.45 -33.71 -26.22
CA GLY A 389 -33.32 -34.11 -27.33
C GLY A 389 -33.22 -33.21 -28.58
N GLY A 390 -32.29 -32.25 -28.61
CA GLY A 390 -32.05 -31.43 -29.79
C GLY A 390 -31.12 -32.14 -30.81
N LYS A 391 -31.12 -31.64 -32.06
CA LYS A 391 -30.35 -32.20 -33.16
C LYS A 391 -29.42 -31.18 -33.79
N LEU A 392 -28.15 -31.53 -33.96
CA LEU A 392 -27.20 -30.74 -34.74
C LEU A 392 -27.38 -31.06 -36.22
N THR A 393 -27.74 -30.06 -37.04
CA THR A 393 -28.05 -30.21 -38.47
C THR A 393 -26.96 -29.74 -39.40
N GLY A 394 -25.97 -28.98 -38.89
CA GLY A 394 -24.86 -28.48 -39.67
C GLY A 394 -23.75 -27.85 -38.84
N THR A 395 -22.56 -27.86 -39.39
CA THR A 395 -21.39 -27.16 -38.76
C THR A 395 -20.58 -26.44 -39.83
N VAL A 396 -20.09 -25.25 -39.52
CA VAL A 396 -19.16 -24.48 -40.35
C VAL A 396 -17.97 -24.09 -39.51
N VAL A 397 -16.79 -24.29 -40.06
CA VAL A 397 -15.53 -23.86 -39.44
C VAL A 397 -14.90 -22.76 -40.31
N TYR A 398 -14.36 -21.71 -39.64
CA TYR A 398 -13.63 -20.62 -40.27
C TYR A 398 -12.27 -20.42 -39.59
N GLN A 399 -11.33 -19.73 -40.28
CA GLN A 399 -10.02 -19.49 -39.70
C GLN A 399 -10.04 -18.39 -38.63
N GLU A 400 -9.20 -18.56 -37.62
CA GLU A 400 -9.23 -17.67 -36.43
C GLU A 400 -8.88 -16.20 -36.73
N ASP A 401 -8.07 -15.95 -37.76
CA ASP A 401 -7.66 -14.61 -38.23
C ASP A 401 -8.54 -14.03 -39.36
N GLN A 402 -9.58 -14.77 -39.76
CA GLN A 402 -10.47 -14.41 -40.87
C GLN A 402 -11.39 -13.22 -40.50
N THR A 403 -11.59 -12.30 -41.48
CA THR A 403 -12.46 -11.13 -41.36
C THR A 403 -13.58 -11.10 -42.43
N ASP A 404 -13.44 -11.87 -43.50
CA ASP A 404 -14.48 -12.07 -44.53
C ASP A 404 -15.01 -13.50 -44.47
N PHE A 405 -16.26 -13.66 -44.12
CA PHE A 405 -16.95 -14.93 -43.94
C PHE A 405 -17.91 -15.25 -45.09
N SER A 406 -17.83 -14.49 -46.18
CA SER A 406 -18.77 -14.57 -47.33
C SER A 406 -18.77 -15.97 -47.94
N GLN A 407 -17.60 -16.65 -48.06
CA GLN A 407 -17.47 -17.98 -48.67
C GLN A 407 -18.16 -19.02 -47.80
N GLU A 408 -17.92 -19.02 -46.51
CA GLU A 408 -18.50 -19.95 -45.54
C GLU A 408 -20.00 -19.75 -45.45
N ILE A 409 -20.49 -18.52 -45.40
CA ILE A 409 -21.93 -18.15 -45.37
C ILE A 409 -22.60 -18.65 -46.65
N LYS A 410 -22.08 -18.32 -47.84
CA LYS A 410 -22.64 -18.77 -49.11
C LYS A 410 -22.70 -20.30 -49.22
N THR A 411 -21.62 -20.96 -48.87
CA THR A 411 -21.55 -22.44 -48.91
C THR A 411 -22.53 -23.08 -47.96
N PHE A 412 -22.62 -22.57 -46.72
CA PHE A 412 -23.47 -23.12 -45.67
C PHE A 412 -24.96 -22.95 -45.97
N PHE A 413 -25.33 -21.76 -46.42
CA PHE A 413 -26.71 -21.45 -46.73
C PHE A 413 -27.10 -21.76 -48.19
N LYS A 414 -26.18 -22.36 -49.00
CA LYS A 414 -26.35 -22.68 -50.42
C LYS A 414 -26.84 -21.51 -51.25
N ILE A 415 -26.23 -20.35 -51.04
CA ILE A 415 -26.57 -19.13 -51.78
C ILE A 415 -25.92 -19.24 -53.17
N GLU A 416 -26.74 -19.46 -54.24
CA GLU A 416 -26.24 -19.48 -55.60
C GLU A 416 -25.86 -18.07 -56.04
N THR A 417 -24.59 -17.88 -56.39
CA THR A 417 -24.09 -16.67 -57.07
C THR A 417 -24.46 -16.76 -58.56
N THR A 418 -25.68 -16.44 -58.93
CA THR A 418 -26.01 -16.20 -60.34
C THR A 418 -25.41 -14.85 -60.71
N GLU A 419 -24.26 -14.83 -61.38
CA GLU A 419 -23.84 -13.68 -62.22
C GLU A 419 -24.84 -13.52 -63.38
N LYS A 420 -25.95 -12.88 -63.12
CA LYS A 420 -26.80 -12.26 -64.14
C LYS A 420 -27.26 -10.88 -63.62
N TYR A 421 -26.43 -9.90 -63.92
CA TYR A 421 -26.91 -8.55 -64.05
C TYR A 421 -27.90 -8.52 -65.20
N ASP A 422 -29.16 -8.61 -64.94
CA ASP A 422 -30.15 -8.16 -65.87
C ASP A 422 -31.21 -7.28 -65.18
N SER A 423 -31.48 -6.21 -65.84
CA SER A 423 -32.22 -5.04 -65.45
C SER A 423 -33.62 -5.31 -64.88
N GLY A 424 -33.83 -4.82 -63.66
CA GLY A 424 -35.08 -4.14 -63.33
C GLY A 424 -36.31 -4.98 -62.97
N LYS A 425 -36.21 -6.04 -62.14
CA LYS A 425 -37.33 -6.52 -61.32
C LYS A 425 -36.79 -7.11 -60.00
N LYS A 426 -37.03 -6.43 -58.88
CA LYS A 426 -36.94 -7.02 -57.58
C LYS A 426 -38.02 -8.12 -57.51
N LYS A 427 -37.61 -9.38 -57.65
CA LYS A 427 -38.40 -10.48 -57.11
C LYS A 427 -38.04 -10.59 -55.66
N ASP A 428 -39.03 -10.43 -54.80
CA ASP A 428 -38.98 -10.85 -53.39
C ASP A 428 -38.95 -12.39 -53.36
N GLU A 429 -37.80 -12.98 -53.69
CA GLU A 429 -37.52 -14.39 -53.39
C GLU A 429 -37.03 -14.46 -51.96
N GLU A 430 -37.91 -14.87 -51.05
CA GLU A 430 -37.55 -15.35 -49.73
C GLU A 430 -36.49 -16.44 -49.91
N PHE A 431 -35.24 -16.13 -49.60
CA PHE A 431 -34.16 -17.13 -49.49
C PHE A 431 -34.52 -18.06 -48.32
N LYS A 432 -35.23 -19.17 -48.60
CA LYS A 432 -35.36 -20.24 -47.64
C LYS A 432 -33.99 -20.84 -47.44
N ALA A 433 -33.40 -20.61 -46.23
CA ALA A 433 -32.14 -21.27 -45.83
C ALA A 433 -32.28 -22.78 -46.13
N ALA A 434 -31.39 -23.31 -46.94
CA ALA A 434 -31.39 -24.75 -47.32
C ALA A 434 -31.07 -25.68 -46.15
N ILE A 435 -30.89 -25.14 -44.97
CA ILE A 435 -30.57 -25.82 -43.71
C ILE A 435 -31.80 -25.77 -42.80
N SER A 436 -32.20 -26.94 -42.34
CA SER A 436 -33.34 -27.09 -41.38
C SER A 436 -32.87 -26.83 -39.93
N ALA A 437 -32.13 -25.72 -39.69
CA ALA A 437 -31.79 -25.26 -38.36
C ALA A 437 -32.73 -24.14 -37.91
N GLN A 438 -33.19 -24.18 -36.67
CA GLN A 438 -33.92 -23.10 -36.01
C GLN A 438 -32.99 -22.10 -35.33
N ALA A 439 -31.81 -22.56 -34.92
CA ALA A 439 -30.82 -21.69 -34.28
C ALA A 439 -29.40 -21.96 -34.76
N LEU A 440 -28.56 -20.92 -34.70
CA LEU A 440 -27.14 -20.95 -35.03
C LEU A 440 -26.31 -20.48 -33.83
N PHE A 441 -25.49 -21.38 -33.29
CA PHE A 441 -24.55 -21.06 -32.20
C PHE A 441 -23.21 -20.61 -32.76
N ILE A 442 -22.70 -19.46 -32.28
CA ILE A 442 -21.42 -18.87 -32.71
C ILE A 442 -20.54 -18.59 -31.48
N PRO A 443 -19.64 -19.51 -31.09
CA PRO A 443 -18.75 -19.32 -29.95
C PRO A 443 -17.52 -18.47 -30.31
N ASP A 444 -17.65 -17.14 -30.33
CA ASP A 444 -16.54 -16.23 -30.60
C ASP A 444 -16.73 -14.88 -29.88
N ALA A 445 -15.73 -13.98 -29.98
CA ALA A 445 -15.76 -12.66 -29.38
C ALA A 445 -16.72 -11.71 -30.11
N HIS A 446 -17.30 -10.78 -29.37
CA HIS A 446 -18.33 -9.84 -29.82
C HIS A 446 -18.00 -9.08 -31.10
N ASP A 447 -16.74 -8.71 -31.35
CA ASP A 447 -16.32 -7.98 -32.56
C ASP A 447 -16.42 -8.87 -33.79
N ARG A 448 -15.90 -10.11 -33.70
CA ARG A 448 -15.95 -11.07 -34.80
C ARG A 448 -17.39 -11.54 -35.05
N VAL A 449 -18.12 -11.82 -33.99
CA VAL A 449 -19.54 -12.13 -34.09
C VAL A 449 -20.32 -11.00 -34.73
N GLY A 450 -20.06 -9.75 -34.35
CA GLY A 450 -20.66 -8.59 -34.99
C GLY A 450 -20.42 -8.57 -36.52
N THR A 451 -19.17 -8.87 -36.93
CA THR A 451 -18.81 -8.96 -38.35
C THR A 451 -19.56 -10.09 -39.06
N ILE A 452 -19.61 -11.30 -38.46
CA ILE A 452 -20.34 -12.46 -38.99
C ILE A 452 -21.82 -12.14 -39.17
N LEU A 453 -22.48 -11.59 -38.13
CA LEU A 453 -23.91 -11.25 -38.16
C LEU A 453 -24.22 -10.13 -39.16
N SER A 454 -23.33 -9.15 -39.30
CA SER A 454 -23.48 -8.10 -40.31
C SER A 454 -23.40 -8.66 -41.74
N GLN A 455 -22.45 -9.61 -42.01
CA GLN A 455 -22.37 -10.28 -43.31
C GLN A 455 -23.55 -11.22 -43.55
N MET A 456 -24.05 -11.93 -42.54
CA MET A 456 -25.27 -12.73 -42.66
C MET A 456 -26.50 -11.87 -42.98
N ALA A 457 -26.61 -10.69 -42.37
CA ALA A 457 -27.66 -9.73 -42.67
C ALA A 457 -27.55 -9.20 -44.11
N TYR A 458 -26.33 -8.99 -44.61
CA TYR A 458 -26.11 -8.59 -46.01
C TYR A 458 -26.63 -9.62 -47.01
N TYR A 459 -26.53 -10.92 -46.70
CA TYR A 459 -27.08 -12.02 -47.50
C TYR A 459 -28.54 -12.33 -47.17
N ASP A 460 -29.24 -11.49 -46.44
CA ASP A 460 -30.66 -11.60 -46.08
C ASP A 460 -31.02 -12.93 -45.37
N ILE A 461 -30.09 -13.47 -44.55
CA ILE A 461 -30.31 -14.70 -43.77
C ILE A 461 -31.36 -14.40 -42.68
N LYS A 462 -32.51 -15.06 -42.76
CA LYS A 462 -33.65 -14.87 -41.85
C LYS A 462 -34.14 -16.20 -41.29
N GLY A 463 -34.95 -16.15 -40.22
CA GLY A 463 -35.58 -17.33 -39.65
C GLY A 463 -34.68 -18.17 -38.74
N LEU A 464 -33.50 -17.63 -38.35
CA LEU A 464 -32.60 -18.24 -37.39
C LEU A 464 -32.54 -17.43 -36.10
N THR A 465 -32.53 -18.12 -34.96
CA THR A 465 -32.15 -17.52 -33.69
C THR A 465 -30.62 -17.63 -33.52
N PHE A 466 -29.94 -16.50 -33.43
CA PHE A 466 -28.48 -16.51 -33.17
C PHE A 466 -28.21 -16.68 -31.68
N LEU A 467 -27.35 -17.63 -31.33
CA LEU A 467 -27.02 -18.02 -29.98
C LEU A 467 -25.53 -17.77 -29.68
N GLY A 468 -25.23 -17.22 -28.50
CA GLY A 468 -23.87 -16.89 -28.11
C GLY A 468 -23.53 -17.23 -26.66
N ASN A 469 -22.25 -17.19 -26.37
CA ASN A 469 -21.71 -17.32 -25.02
C ASN A 469 -21.41 -15.92 -24.40
N SER A 470 -20.80 -15.87 -23.23
CA SER A 470 -20.48 -14.62 -22.52
C SER A 470 -19.54 -13.67 -23.29
N ALA A 471 -18.75 -14.20 -24.25
CA ALA A 471 -17.86 -13.39 -25.08
C ALA A 471 -18.63 -12.42 -26.02
N TRP A 472 -19.95 -12.58 -26.15
CA TRP A 472 -20.83 -11.67 -26.90
C TRP A 472 -21.16 -10.38 -26.13
N ASN A 473 -21.00 -10.37 -24.81
CA ASN A 473 -21.33 -9.22 -23.98
C ASN A 473 -20.28 -8.08 -24.09
N GLY A 474 -20.21 -7.49 -25.27
CA GLY A 474 -19.28 -6.41 -25.57
C GLY A 474 -19.84 -5.44 -26.63
N PRO A 475 -19.24 -4.26 -26.77
CA PRO A 475 -19.77 -3.21 -27.63
C PRO A 475 -19.82 -3.58 -29.12
N GLY A 476 -18.91 -4.43 -29.59
CA GLY A 476 -18.80 -4.85 -31.00
C GLY A 476 -20.02 -5.61 -31.50
N LEU A 477 -20.69 -6.36 -30.62
CA LEU A 477 -21.91 -7.09 -30.99
C LEU A 477 -22.95 -6.16 -31.66
N ILE A 478 -23.18 -5.00 -31.08
CA ILE A 478 -24.17 -4.03 -31.58
C ILE A 478 -23.54 -3.05 -32.58
N SER A 479 -22.37 -2.49 -32.25
CA SER A 479 -21.75 -1.43 -33.07
C SER A 479 -21.30 -1.94 -34.44
N ILE A 480 -20.91 -3.20 -34.56
CA ILE A 480 -20.50 -3.86 -35.82
C ILE A 480 -21.68 -4.66 -36.40
N GLY A 481 -22.35 -5.46 -35.56
CA GLY A 481 -23.42 -6.35 -35.99
C GLY A 481 -24.69 -5.62 -36.46
N GLY A 482 -24.95 -4.42 -35.92
CA GLY A 482 -26.08 -3.59 -36.31
C GLY A 482 -27.41 -4.36 -36.33
N LYS A 483 -28.16 -4.26 -37.44
CA LYS A 483 -29.41 -4.98 -37.61
C LYS A 483 -29.26 -6.52 -37.63
N GLY A 484 -28.08 -7.02 -38.00
CA GLY A 484 -27.80 -8.46 -38.01
C GLY A 484 -27.77 -9.08 -36.62
N ALA A 485 -27.44 -8.28 -35.59
CA ALA A 485 -27.45 -8.74 -34.21
C ALA A 485 -28.83 -8.74 -33.55
N GLU A 486 -29.85 -8.15 -34.18
CA GLU A 486 -31.19 -8.03 -33.61
C GLU A 486 -31.82 -9.41 -33.34
N GLY A 487 -32.38 -9.60 -32.16
CA GLY A 487 -33.00 -10.88 -31.74
C GLY A 487 -31.99 -11.92 -31.25
N SER A 488 -30.69 -11.67 -31.34
CA SER A 488 -29.64 -12.58 -30.86
C SER A 488 -29.73 -12.80 -29.34
N ILE A 489 -29.44 -14.03 -28.89
CA ILE A 489 -29.56 -14.45 -27.49
C ILE A 489 -28.20 -15.02 -27.04
N PHE A 490 -27.77 -14.63 -25.88
CA PHE A 490 -26.53 -15.12 -25.28
C PHE A 490 -26.58 -15.12 -23.74
N VAL A 491 -25.63 -15.74 -23.10
CA VAL A 491 -25.56 -15.84 -21.64
C VAL A 491 -24.32 -15.18 -21.07
N ASP A 492 -24.46 -14.57 -19.91
CA ASP A 492 -23.29 -14.10 -19.14
C ASP A 492 -23.58 -14.16 -17.63
N ALA A 493 -22.53 -14.19 -16.84
CA ALA A 493 -22.61 -14.11 -15.39
C ALA A 493 -22.94 -12.69 -14.89
N PHE A 494 -22.62 -11.65 -15.67
CA PHE A 494 -22.82 -10.26 -15.25
C PHE A 494 -23.48 -9.42 -16.33
N PHE A 495 -24.52 -8.70 -15.92
CA PHE A 495 -25.15 -7.68 -16.77
C PHE A 495 -25.28 -6.36 -16.01
N LYS A 496 -24.51 -5.35 -16.43
CA LYS A 496 -24.42 -4.06 -15.74
C LYS A 496 -25.71 -3.25 -15.64
N LYS A 497 -26.71 -3.55 -16.49
CA LYS A 497 -28.05 -2.95 -16.47
C LYS A 497 -29.12 -3.87 -15.83
N ALA A 498 -28.72 -4.94 -15.14
CA ALA A 498 -29.65 -5.82 -14.42
C ALA A 498 -30.46 -5.03 -13.38
N ARG A 499 -31.70 -5.43 -13.18
CA ARG A 499 -32.64 -4.75 -12.25
C ARG A 499 -32.36 -5.05 -10.77
N SER A 500 -31.18 -5.52 -10.43
CA SER A 500 -30.75 -5.82 -9.07
C SER A 500 -30.13 -4.60 -8.37
N PRO A 501 -30.63 -4.24 -7.17
CA PRO A 501 -30.02 -3.14 -6.39
C PRO A 501 -28.54 -3.36 -6.05
N SER A 502 -28.10 -4.63 -5.85
CA SER A 502 -26.71 -4.97 -5.60
C SER A 502 -25.83 -4.70 -6.83
N VAL A 503 -26.31 -5.04 -8.03
CA VAL A 503 -25.63 -4.75 -9.29
C VAL A 503 -25.53 -3.24 -9.50
N ALA A 504 -26.61 -2.49 -9.31
CA ALA A 504 -26.62 -1.04 -9.49
C ALA A 504 -25.60 -0.35 -8.56
N ARG A 505 -25.53 -0.75 -7.28
CA ARG A 505 -24.56 -0.24 -6.30
C ARG A 505 -23.14 -0.57 -6.73
N PHE A 506 -22.85 -1.81 -7.06
CA PHE A 506 -21.51 -2.23 -7.51
C PHE A 506 -21.05 -1.42 -8.73
N VAL A 507 -21.89 -1.26 -9.74
CA VAL A 507 -21.57 -0.47 -10.96
C VAL A 507 -21.28 0.98 -10.61
N GLU A 508 -22.07 1.60 -9.73
CA GLU A 508 -21.87 2.99 -9.30
C GLU A 508 -20.54 3.17 -8.53
N GLU A 509 -20.27 2.31 -7.55
CA GLU A 509 -19.05 2.38 -6.75
C GLU A 509 -17.80 2.09 -7.58
N PHE A 510 -17.86 1.11 -8.46
CA PHE A 510 -16.77 0.79 -9.37
C PHE A 510 -16.48 1.95 -10.33
N ARG A 511 -17.54 2.57 -10.91
CA ARG A 511 -17.41 3.74 -11.80
C ARG A 511 -16.81 4.94 -11.06
N LYS A 512 -17.20 5.19 -9.82
CA LYS A 512 -16.58 6.24 -8.98
C LYS A 512 -15.09 6.00 -8.75
N ALA A 513 -14.69 4.75 -8.51
CA ALA A 513 -13.31 4.39 -8.20
C ALA A 513 -12.40 4.37 -9.44
N TYR A 514 -12.90 3.88 -10.59
CA TYR A 514 -12.06 3.56 -11.76
C TYR A 514 -12.44 4.29 -13.04
N GLN A 515 -13.45 5.18 -13.02
CA GLN A 515 -13.93 6.02 -14.13
C GLN A 515 -14.33 5.22 -15.39
N ARG A 516 -14.76 3.98 -15.22
CA ARG A 516 -15.29 3.08 -16.25
C ARG A 516 -16.31 2.11 -15.66
N ASP A 517 -17.09 1.48 -16.52
CA ASP A 517 -17.99 0.42 -16.08
C ASP A 517 -17.21 -0.88 -15.80
N PRO A 518 -17.67 -1.69 -14.82
CA PRO A 518 -17.15 -3.05 -14.64
C PRO A 518 -17.66 -3.98 -15.75
N GLU A 519 -16.89 -5.02 -16.01
CA GLU A 519 -17.25 -6.14 -16.87
C GLU A 519 -17.30 -7.44 -16.05
N THR A 520 -17.56 -8.57 -16.70
CA THR A 520 -17.74 -9.87 -16.05
C THR A 520 -16.57 -10.28 -15.17
N LEU A 521 -15.31 -10.01 -15.57
CA LEU A 521 -14.13 -10.35 -14.76
C LEU A 521 -14.11 -9.60 -13.42
N GLU A 522 -14.39 -8.30 -13.45
CA GLU A 522 -14.45 -7.50 -12.22
C GLU A 522 -15.61 -7.92 -11.32
N ALA A 523 -16.75 -8.30 -11.91
CA ALA A 523 -17.90 -8.79 -11.15
C ALA A 523 -17.64 -10.12 -10.45
N LEU A 524 -16.99 -11.08 -11.13
CA LEU A 524 -16.57 -12.36 -10.54
C LEU A 524 -15.61 -12.14 -9.37
N THR A 525 -14.56 -11.35 -9.59
CA THR A 525 -13.55 -11.12 -8.55
C THR A 525 -14.04 -10.27 -7.38
N TYR A 526 -15.00 -9.37 -7.65
CA TYR A 526 -15.74 -8.65 -6.61
C TYR A 526 -16.57 -9.61 -5.75
N ASP A 527 -17.34 -10.51 -6.36
CA ASP A 527 -18.19 -11.45 -5.63
C ASP A 527 -17.36 -12.40 -4.77
N GLY A 528 -16.29 -12.99 -5.31
CA GLY A 528 -15.41 -13.86 -4.55
C GLY A 528 -14.78 -13.16 -3.33
N ALA A 529 -14.31 -11.93 -3.51
CA ALA A 529 -13.75 -11.13 -2.41
C ALA A 529 -14.82 -10.70 -1.40
N LYS A 530 -16.00 -10.29 -1.87
CA LYS A 530 -17.14 -9.90 -1.02
C LYS A 530 -17.65 -11.08 -0.20
N PHE A 531 -17.72 -12.28 -0.79
CA PHE A 531 -18.15 -13.48 -0.10
C PHE A 531 -17.22 -13.81 1.08
N ILE A 532 -15.91 -13.82 0.84
CA ILE A 532 -14.91 -13.99 1.92
C ILE A 532 -15.07 -12.89 2.98
N ARG A 533 -15.17 -11.63 2.56
CA ARG A 533 -15.36 -10.48 3.47
C ARG A 533 -16.59 -10.64 4.37
N GLU A 534 -17.74 -10.98 3.81
CA GLU A 534 -18.99 -11.12 4.56
C GLU A 534 -18.87 -12.22 5.61
N ILE A 535 -18.24 -13.34 5.29
CA ILE A 535 -17.97 -14.40 6.27
C ILE A 535 -17.08 -13.90 7.41
N LEU A 536 -15.96 -13.25 7.07
CA LEU A 536 -14.99 -12.75 8.06
C LEU A 536 -15.60 -11.71 9.01
N VAL A 537 -16.50 -10.86 8.48
CA VAL A 537 -17.15 -9.80 9.27
C VAL A 537 -18.29 -10.37 10.13
N SER A 538 -19.14 -11.24 9.56
CA SER A 538 -20.37 -11.70 10.22
C SER A 538 -20.14 -12.87 11.20
N LYS A 539 -19.15 -13.76 10.92
CA LYS A 539 -18.97 -15.03 11.65
C LYS A 539 -17.83 -15.03 12.66
N SER A 540 -17.06 -13.94 12.78
CA SER A 540 -15.89 -13.87 13.69
C SER A 540 -14.93 -15.07 13.54
N VAL A 541 -14.60 -15.43 12.32
CA VAL A 541 -13.75 -16.57 11.98
C VAL A 541 -12.36 -16.42 12.62
N LEU A 542 -11.84 -17.49 13.21
CA LEU A 542 -10.57 -17.50 13.94
C LEU A 542 -9.45 -18.25 13.21
N SER A 543 -9.77 -19.06 12.20
CA SER A 543 -8.79 -19.90 11.52
C SER A 543 -9.15 -20.13 10.04
N PRO A 544 -8.15 -20.48 9.20
CA PRO A 544 -8.39 -20.89 7.82
C PRO A 544 -9.36 -22.08 7.70
N LEU A 545 -9.33 -23.03 8.63
CA LEU A 545 -10.23 -24.17 8.62
C LEU A 545 -11.70 -23.76 8.83
N GLN A 546 -11.97 -22.87 9.79
CA GLN A 546 -13.32 -22.34 9.97
C GLN A 546 -13.81 -21.58 8.75
N LEU A 547 -12.94 -20.81 8.10
CA LEU A 547 -13.31 -20.11 6.86
C LEU A 547 -13.65 -21.11 5.75
N GLN A 548 -12.89 -22.18 5.60
CA GLN A 548 -13.14 -23.25 4.64
C GLN A 548 -14.53 -23.89 4.87
N GLU A 549 -14.86 -24.20 6.10
CA GLU A 549 -16.17 -24.77 6.48
C GLU A 549 -17.32 -23.81 6.16
N GLU A 550 -17.19 -22.52 6.50
CA GLU A 550 -18.19 -21.50 6.19
C GLU A 550 -18.38 -21.28 4.69
N LEU A 551 -17.28 -21.28 3.91
CA LEU A 551 -17.33 -21.19 2.44
C LEU A 551 -18.13 -22.35 1.83
N GLN A 552 -18.07 -23.55 2.40
CA GLN A 552 -18.82 -24.72 1.93
C GLN A 552 -20.29 -24.70 2.38
N GLN A 553 -20.62 -24.06 3.48
CA GLN A 553 -21.97 -24.10 4.07
C GLN A 553 -22.93 -23.06 3.45
N ILE A 554 -22.43 -21.86 3.11
CA ILE A 554 -23.27 -20.78 2.64
C ILE A 554 -23.70 -21.01 1.19
N LYS A 555 -25.04 -21.02 0.91
CA LYS A 555 -25.64 -21.27 -0.41
C LYS A 555 -26.60 -20.18 -0.86
N ASN A 556 -26.75 -19.11 -0.10
CA ASN A 556 -27.71 -18.04 -0.36
C ASN A 556 -27.04 -16.67 -0.45
N PHE A 557 -25.78 -16.62 -0.85
CA PHE A 557 -25.07 -15.37 -1.10
C PHE A 557 -25.70 -14.65 -2.30
N GLN A 558 -25.78 -13.33 -2.24
CA GLN A 558 -26.37 -12.50 -3.28
C GLN A 558 -25.24 -11.78 -4.06
N GLY A 559 -24.62 -12.53 -4.97
CA GLY A 559 -23.57 -12.03 -5.83
C GLY A 559 -24.10 -11.18 -6.98
N VAL A 560 -23.30 -10.24 -7.45
CA VAL A 560 -23.60 -9.42 -8.64
C VAL A 560 -23.37 -10.19 -9.94
N SER A 561 -22.54 -11.26 -9.89
CA SER A 561 -22.31 -12.22 -10.97
C SER A 561 -23.17 -13.50 -10.84
N GLY A 562 -24.23 -13.44 -10.05
CA GLY A 562 -25.10 -14.57 -9.80
C GLY A 562 -24.55 -15.64 -8.86
N LEU A 563 -23.38 -15.43 -8.25
CA LEU A 563 -22.80 -16.35 -7.26
C LEU A 563 -23.74 -16.48 -6.05
N SER A 564 -24.07 -17.72 -5.67
CA SER A 564 -24.88 -18.03 -4.49
C SER A 564 -24.13 -18.84 -3.43
N GLY A 565 -22.99 -19.45 -3.76
CA GLY A 565 -22.14 -20.23 -2.88
C GLY A 565 -21.25 -21.20 -3.63
N PHE A 566 -20.71 -22.20 -2.91
CA PHE A 566 -19.87 -23.24 -3.50
C PHE A 566 -20.43 -24.64 -3.25
N GLY A 567 -20.31 -25.54 -4.22
CA GLY A 567 -20.67 -26.94 -4.10
C GLY A 567 -19.74 -27.71 -3.14
N GLU A 568 -20.09 -28.98 -2.88
CA GLU A 568 -19.21 -29.88 -2.12
C GLU A 568 -17.89 -30.15 -2.83
N ASP A 569 -17.86 -29.99 -4.16
CA ASP A 569 -16.67 -30.09 -5.02
C ASP A 569 -15.85 -28.78 -5.08
N GLY A 570 -16.22 -27.76 -4.33
CA GLY A 570 -15.57 -26.45 -4.30
C GLY A 570 -15.86 -25.56 -5.50
N LYS A 571 -16.72 -25.97 -6.44
CA LYS A 571 -17.11 -25.13 -7.59
C LYS A 571 -18.22 -24.17 -7.23
N ALA A 572 -18.20 -22.99 -7.84
CA ALA A 572 -19.23 -21.97 -7.66
C ALA A 572 -20.62 -22.49 -8.06
N ILE A 573 -21.63 -22.16 -7.29
CA ILE A 573 -23.03 -22.31 -7.64
C ILE A 573 -23.52 -20.92 -8.03
N ARG A 574 -23.96 -20.77 -9.29
CA ARG A 574 -24.42 -19.48 -9.81
C ARG A 574 -25.58 -19.59 -10.77
N THR A 575 -26.28 -18.49 -10.93
CA THR A 575 -27.31 -18.30 -11.95
C THR A 575 -26.79 -17.33 -13.01
N LEU A 576 -26.86 -17.72 -14.29
CA LEU A 576 -26.45 -16.84 -15.39
C LEU A 576 -27.66 -16.03 -15.90
N SER A 577 -27.38 -14.80 -16.33
CA SER A 577 -28.35 -13.98 -17.04
C SER A 577 -28.46 -14.44 -18.50
N VAL A 578 -29.71 -14.61 -18.98
CA VAL A 578 -30.00 -14.75 -20.40
C VAL A 578 -30.26 -13.37 -20.97
N LEU A 579 -29.48 -12.99 -21.96
CA LEU A 579 -29.44 -11.66 -22.56
C LEU A 579 -29.91 -11.72 -24.01
N LYS A 580 -30.60 -10.68 -24.47
CA LYS A 580 -31.11 -10.54 -25.84
C LYS A 580 -30.77 -9.15 -26.38
N VAL A 581 -30.43 -9.10 -27.66
CA VAL A 581 -30.38 -7.82 -28.39
C VAL A 581 -31.79 -7.45 -28.83
N ASN A 582 -32.28 -6.32 -28.38
CA ASN A 582 -33.61 -5.79 -28.69
C ASN A 582 -33.52 -4.28 -28.96
N LYS A 583 -33.97 -3.86 -30.16
CA LYS A 583 -33.91 -2.46 -30.62
C LYS A 583 -32.54 -1.81 -30.50
N GLY A 584 -31.48 -2.60 -30.79
CA GLY A 584 -30.11 -2.15 -30.74
C GLY A 584 -29.54 -1.97 -29.31
N GLU A 585 -30.22 -2.53 -28.31
CA GLU A 585 -29.71 -2.59 -26.91
C GLU A 585 -29.71 -4.03 -26.39
N ILE A 586 -28.85 -4.30 -25.43
CA ILE A 586 -28.86 -5.57 -24.70
C ILE A 586 -29.78 -5.45 -23.51
N GLU A 587 -30.71 -6.40 -23.37
CA GLU A 587 -31.62 -6.52 -22.23
C GLU A 587 -31.59 -7.93 -21.64
N GLN A 588 -31.90 -8.06 -20.35
CA GLN A 588 -32.03 -9.33 -19.66
C GLN A 588 -33.46 -9.85 -19.86
N ILE A 589 -33.60 -11.09 -20.35
CA ILE A 589 -34.88 -11.73 -20.67
C ILE A 589 -35.20 -12.96 -19.81
N GLY A 590 -34.25 -13.47 -19.04
CA GLY A 590 -34.40 -14.59 -18.13
C GLY A 590 -33.38 -14.53 -16.97
N GLU A 591 -33.71 -15.20 -15.87
CA GLU A 591 -32.83 -15.45 -14.73
C GLU A 591 -32.41 -16.91 -14.71
#